data_6f0773601f06facc5f2ad7ab0e5cee70
#
_entry.id   6f0773601f06facc5f2ad7ab0e5cee70
#
_cell.length_a   1.000
_cell.length_b   1.000
_cell.length_c   1.000
_cell.angle_alpha   90.00
_cell.angle_beta   90.00
_cell.angle_gamma   90.00
#
_symmetry.space_group_name_H-M   'P 1'
#
loop_
_entity.id
_entity.type
_entity.pdbx_description
1 polymer ?
#
loop_
_entity_poly.entity_id
_entity_poly.type
_entity_poly.pdbx_seq_one_letter_code
_entity_poly.pdbx_strand_id
1 'polypeptide(L)'
;MKWCCKVFQGWFEEAGKRGFGVFVSTRGDPEPAFILQYRALDPGVLAPQTDSPLSFVSDVHIHFCPWCGADLKRAYRDSFRELDRSELQIQ
;
A
#
# COMPACT_ATOMS: atom_id res chain seq x y z
N MET A 1 14.43 3.84 11.75
CA MET A 1 13.28 4.62 11.30
C MET A 1 12.18 4.61 12.33
N LYS A 2 11.50 5.70 12.49
CA LYS A 2 10.42 5.80 13.47
C LYS A 2 9.07 5.85 12.76
N TRP A 3 8.16 5.00 13.14
CA TRP A 3 6.82 4.95 12.56
C TRP A 3 5.94 6.08 13.10
N CYS A 4 5.06 6.63 12.26
CA CYS A 4 4.15 7.69 12.71
C CYS A 4 3.13 7.15 13.69
N CYS A 5 2.75 5.89 13.56
CA CYS A 5 1.89 5.21 14.51
C CYS A 5 2.01 3.70 14.29
N LYS A 6 1.56 2.94 15.29
CA LYS A 6 1.64 1.48 15.21
C LYS A 6 0.69 0.90 14.17
N VAL A 7 -0.42 1.57 13.92
CA VAL A 7 -1.37 1.09 12.93
C VAL A 7 -0.79 1.17 11.54
N PHE A 8 -0.14 2.28 11.22
CA PHE A 8 0.53 2.41 9.93
C PHE A 8 1.59 1.32 9.76
N GLN A 9 2.39 1.08 10.80
CA GLN A 9 3.41 0.04 10.75
C GLN A 9 2.78 -1.33 10.44
N GLY A 10 1.70 -1.66 11.12
CA GLY A 10 1.04 -2.95 10.89
C GLY A 10 0.54 -3.10 9.47
N TRP A 11 -0.08 -2.06 8.93
CA TRP A 11 -0.58 -2.13 7.56
C TRP A 11 0.55 -2.14 6.54
N PHE A 12 1.68 -1.50 6.83
CA PHE A 12 2.85 -1.61 5.97
C PHE A 12 3.37 -3.05 5.93
N GLU A 13 3.42 -3.69 7.08
CA GLU A 13 3.89 -5.07 7.15
C GLU A 13 2.95 -6.04 6.44
N GLU A 14 1.67 -5.68 6.32
CA GLU A 14 0.68 -6.50 5.63
C GLU A 14 0.59 -6.19 4.14
N ALA A 15 1.34 -5.21 3.65
CA ALA A 15 1.25 -4.83 2.24
C ALA A 15 1.58 -6.02 1.33
N GLY A 16 0.79 -6.16 0.28
CA GLY A 16 0.95 -7.26 -0.66
C GLY A 16 0.13 -8.49 -0.31
N LYS A 17 -0.45 -8.53 0.88
CA LYS A 17 -1.31 -9.63 1.28
C LYS A 17 -2.77 -9.26 1.05
N ARG A 18 -3.66 -10.24 1.21
CA ARG A 18 -5.08 -9.97 1.09
C ARG A 18 -5.52 -8.98 2.16
N GLY A 19 -6.38 -8.05 1.78
CA GLY A 19 -6.85 -7.01 2.66
C GLY A 19 -6.15 -5.70 2.39
N PHE A 20 -6.11 -4.83 3.36
CA PHE A 20 -5.48 -3.53 3.23
C PHE A 20 -4.00 -3.56 3.52
N GLY A 21 -3.27 -2.70 2.87
CA GLY A 21 -1.87 -2.46 3.16
C GLY A 21 -1.48 -1.08 2.70
N VAL A 22 -0.37 -0.57 3.19
CA VAL A 22 0.18 0.72 2.73
C VAL A 22 1.62 0.51 2.33
N PHE A 23 2.07 1.26 1.33
CA PHE A 23 3.46 1.21 0.90
C PHE A 23 3.82 2.49 0.15
N VAL A 24 5.12 2.64 -0.11
CA VAL A 24 5.62 3.75 -0.91
C VAL A 24 5.94 3.21 -2.29
N SER A 25 5.57 3.96 -3.32
CA SER A 25 5.96 3.68 -4.69
C SER A 25 6.74 4.85 -5.23
N THR A 26 7.89 4.55 -5.82
CA THR A 26 8.71 5.56 -6.50
C THR A 26 8.53 5.49 -8.00
N ARG A 27 7.65 4.63 -8.47
CA ARG A 27 7.46 4.40 -9.89
C ARG A 27 6.77 5.59 -10.54
N GLY A 28 7.29 6.04 -11.65
CA GLY A 28 6.59 6.92 -12.55
C GLY A 28 6.49 8.36 -12.16
N ASP A 29 7.27 8.87 -11.20
CA ASP A 29 7.12 10.22 -10.85
C ASP A 29 8.32 10.83 -10.28
N PRO A 30 8.58 12.07 -10.29
CA PRO A 30 9.71 12.63 -9.57
C PRO A 30 9.59 12.48 -8.06
N GLU A 31 8.38 12.29 -7.54
CA GLU A 31 8.19 12.19 -6.10
C GLU A 31 7.61 10.84 -5.70
N PRO A 32 8.05 10.29 -4.56
CA PRO A 32 7.43 9.08 -4.03
C PRO A 32 5.97 9.31 -3.69
N ALA A 33 5.16 8.28 -3.89
CA ALA A 33 3.75 8.33 -3.57
C ALA A 33 3.45 7.32 -2.46
N PHE A 34 2.60 7.70 -1.53
CA PHE A 34 2.10 6.77 -0.52
C PHE A 34 0.80 6.17 -1.02
N ILE A 35 0.72 4.85 -1.01
CA ILE A 35 -0.40 4.12 -1.58
C ILE A 35 -1.08 3.32 -0.49
N LEU A 36 -2.39 3.48 -0.38
CA LEU A 36 -3.23 2.58 0.40
C LEU A 36 -3.83 1.59 -0.60
N GLN A 37 -3.53 0.32 -0.43
CA GLN A 37 -3.96 -0.70 -1.38
C GLN A 37 -4.88 -1.69 -0.69
N TYR A 38 -5.93 -2.10 -1.40
CA TYR A 38 -6.82 -3.15 -0.95
C TYR A 38 -6.78 -4.29 -1.96
N ARG A 39 -6.56 -5.50 -1.47
CA ARG A 39 -6.53 -6.71 -2.30
C ARG A 39 -7.58 -7.67 -1.82
N ALA A 40 -8.39 -8.17 -2.75
CA ALA A 40 -9.47 -9.08 -2.41
C ALA A 40 -9.75 -10.03 -3.57
N LEU A 41 -10.40 -11.12 -3.26
CA LEU A 41 -10.98 -11.97 -4.29
C LEU A 41 -12.29 -11.32 -4.74
N ASP A 42 -12.47 -11.26 -6.04
CA ASP A 42 -13.74 -10.81 -6.60
C ASP A 42 -14.77 -11.91 -6.38
N PRO A 43 -15.91 -11.63 -5.74
CA PRO A 43 -16.94 -12.64 -5.52
C PRO A 43 -17.42 -13.31 -6.80
N GLY A 44 -17.35 -12.59 -7.92
CA GLY A 44 -17.75 -13.17 -9.20
C GLY A 44 -16.72 -14.12 -9.79
N VAL A 45 -15.55 -14.24 -9.19
CA VAL A 45 -14.45 -15.04 -9.70
C VAL A 45 -14.10 -16.16 -8.73
N LEU A 46 -15.05 -16.60 -7.92
CA LEU A 46 -14.81 -17.70 -7.01
C LEU A 46 -14.83 -19.05 -7.71
N ALA A 47 -14.99 -19.05 -9.00
CA ALA A 47 -15.04 -20.29 -9.77
C ALA A 47 -13.70 -21.00 -9.69
N PRO A 48 -13.70 -22.31 -9.50
CA PRO A 48 -12.45 -23.05 -9.31
C PRO A 48 -11.55 -23.06 -10.54
N GLN A 49 -12.06 -22.73 -11.69
CA GLN A 49 -11.26 -22.75 -12.90
C GLN A 49 -10.34 -21.54 -13.03
N THR A 50 -10.45 -20.55 -12.15
CA THR A 50 -9.56 -19.42 -12.26
C THR A 50 -8.27 -19.70 -11.52
N ASP A 51 -7.15 -19.34 -12.16
CA ASP A 51 -5.84 -19.51 -11.56
C ASP A 51 -5.40 -18.28 -10.78
N SER A 52 -6.09 -17.17 -10.95
CA SER A 52 -5.70 -15.94 -10.27
C SER A 52 -6.42 -15.84 -8.93
N PRO A 53 -5.71 -15.89 -7.82
CA PRO A 53 -6.37 -15.76 -6.52
C PRO A 53 -6.81 -14.35 -6.19
N LEU A 54 -6.27 -13.35 -6.92
CA LEU A 54 -6.62 -11.95 -6.68
C LEU A 54 -7.21 -11.38 -7.95
N SER A 55 -8.48 -11.06 -7.89
CA SER A 55 -9.18 -10.49 -9.02
C SER A 55 -9.50 -9.02 -8.81
N PHE A 56 -9.22 -8.47 -7.64
CA PHE A 56 -9.51 -7.09 -7.34
C PHE A 56 -8.38 -6.47 -6.55
N VAL A 57 -7.77 -5.41 -7.12
CA VAL A 57 -6.76 -4.62 -6.44
C VAL A 57 -7.10 -3.17 -6.67
N SER A 58 -7.17 -2.40 -5.61
CA SER A 58 -7.46 -0.97 -5.67
C SER A 58 -6.37 -0.19 -4.97
N ASP A 59 -5.78 0.77 -5.68
CA ASP A 59 -4.73 1.63 -5.16
C ASP A 59 -5.26 3.05 -5.01
N VAL A 60 -5.06 3.63 -3.85
CA VAL A 60 -5.45 5.00 -3.57
C VAL A 60 -4.24 5.77 -3.07
N HIS A 61 -3.96 6.91 -3.68
CA HIS A 61 -2.88 7.78 -3.23
C HIS A 61 -3.32 8.49 -1.96
N ILE A 62 -2.46 8.50 -0.96
CA ILE A 62 -2.75 9.19 0.30
C ILE A 62 -1.62 10.15 0.62
N HIS A 63 -1.95 11.23 1.31
CA HIS A 63 -0.99 12.25 1.72
C HIS A 63 -0.83 12.29 3.22
N PHE A 64 -1.84 11.84 3.94
CA PHE A 64 -1.85 11.83 5.39
C PHE A 64 -2.17 10.44 5.87
N CYS A 65 -1.58 10.07 7.01
CA CYS A 65 -1.87 8.78 7.61
C CYS A 65 -3.36 8.71 7.97
N PRO A 66 -4.11 7.73 7.46
CA PRO A 66 -5.54 7.65 7.74
C PRO A 66 -5.85 7.39 9.21
N TRP A 67 -4.87 6.96 9.99
CA TRP A 67 -5.09 6.56 11.37
C TRP A 67 -4.62 7.57 12.39
N CYS A 68 -3.50 8.27 12.12
CA CYS A 68 -3.00 9.26 13.06
C CYS A 68 -2.95 10.67 12.49
N GLY A 69 -3.20 10.85 11.21
CA GLY A 69 -3.24 12.17 10.59
C GLY A 69 -1.90 12.78 10.27
N ALA A 70 -0.81 12.06 10.46
CA ALA A 70 0.52 12.60 10.17
C ALA A 70 0.68 12.88 8.69
N ASP A 71 1.39 13.96 8.37
CA ASP A 71 1.79 14.26 7.00
C ASP A 71 2.86 13.24 6.60
N LEU A 72 2.53 12.36 5.67
CA LEU A 72 3.39 11.23 5.35
C LEU A 72 4.70 11.64 4.71
N LYS A 73 4.68 12.61 3.82
CA LYS A 73 5.93 13.08 3.19
C LYS A 73 6.87 13.67 4.22
N ARG A 74 6.33 14.41 5.19
CA ARG A 74 7.14 14.99 6.23
C ARG A 74 7.63 13.92 7.20
N ALA A 75 6.75 13.00 7.60
CA ALA A 75 7.10 11.99 8.59
C ALA A 75 8.17 11.03 8.10
N TYR A 76 8.18 10.74 6.79
CA TYR A 76 9.06 9.72 6.24
C TYR A 76 10.03 10.25 5.18
N ARG A 77 10.30 11.54 5.17
CA ARG A 77 11.07 12.14 4.07
C ARG A 77 12.45 11.54 3.88
N ASP A 78 13.07 11.00 4.91
CA ASP A 78 14.39 10.39 4.81
C ASP A 78 14.34 8.88 4.74
N SER A 79 13.15 8.32 4.59
CA SER A 79 12.94 6.87 4.68
C SER A 79 12.24 6.28 3.47
N PHE A 80 12.11 7.03 2.38
CA PHE A 80 11.37 6.53 1.22
C PHE A 80 11.95 5.25 0.67
N ARG A 81 13.27 5.13 0.65
CA ARG A 81 13.90 3.93 0.12
C ARG A 81 13.58 2.70 0.96
N GLU A 82 13.54 2.87 2.27
CA GLU A 82 13.22 1.76 3.17
C GLU A 82 11.79 1.29 3.02
N LEU A 83 10.90 2.20 2.63
CA LEU A 83 9.48 1.91 2.51
C LEU A 83 9.07 1.56 1.09
N ASP A 84 9.98 1.67 0.12
CA ASP A 84 9.65 1.49 -1.28
C ASP A 84 9.28 0.04 -1.58
N ARG A 85 8.05 -0.16 -1.97
CA ARG A 85 7.52 -1.45 -2.41
C ARG A 85 6.81 -1.26 -3.74
N SER A 86 7.49 -0.60 -4.68
CA SER A 86 6.91 -0.30 -5.99
C SER A 86 6.43 -1.55 -6.73
N GLU A 87 7.02 -2.70 -6.43
CA GLU A 87 6.62 -3.94 -7.05
C GLU A 87 5.17 -4.32 -6.72
N LEU A 88 4.60 -3.74 -5.67
CA LEU A 88 3.22 -4.04 -5.27
C LEU A 88 2.20 -3.20 -6.01
N GLN A 89 2.64 -2.14 -6.70
CA GLN A 89 1.71 -1.28 -7.41
C GLN A 89 1.25 -1.95 -8.70
N ILE A 90 -0.06 -2.04 -8.88
CA ILE A 90 -0.64 -2.66 -10.06
C ILE A 90 -0.86 -1.59 -11.11
N GLN A 91 -0.41 -1.87 -12.32
CA GLN A 91 -0.57 -0.96 -13.45
C GLN A 91 -1.85 -1.27 -14.18
#